data_3d6216dfe10a6d107cba7d9779d81358
#
_entry.id   3d6216dfe10a6d107cba7d9779d81358
#
_cell.length_a   1.000
_cell.length_b   1.000
_cell.length_c   1.000
_cell.angle_alpha   90.00
_cell.angle_beta   90.00
_cell.angle_gamma   90.00
#
_symmetry.space_group_name_H-M   'P 1'
#
loop_
_entity.id
_entity.type
_entity.pdbx_description
1 polymer ?
#
loop_
_entity_poly.entity_id
_entity_poly.type
_entity_poly.pdbx_seq_one_letter_code
_entity_poly.pdbx_strand_id
1 'polypeptide(L)'
;MRKIRGFKMAMIFQEPMTSLNPVLTCGFQITEAIQLHLGLDRAAAKEKTIALFNEVQLPRPGAIFDSYPHQISGGQKQRVMIAMALSCNPEILIADEPTTALDVTVQKTIIELLLKLKAERDMSLIFISHDLGVIKEIADRVLVMYKGEVVEEAPVETLFTNPGHPYTKGLLACRPSPSYHLKRLPVIADFLDTDAKPAVTIEEIRAGYLYDPRELKERKAQLYKQDALLTISGLNTWFPLNAGFLKSKKQFVKAVNEVSFDVYPGETLGLVGESGCGKTTLGRSILRLIEPTAGNINFDGTDLRSLNNTDMRAIRKDMQIIFQDPYSSLNPRLTVGDSLMEPLQVHQFYDNDAQRKKKVLELLERVNLPPEHFNRYPHEFSGGQRQRIVIARALALQPKFIICDESVSALDVSVQAQVLNLLRELQQEFNLTYIFISHDLAVIKHISDRMMVMNKGEIIEMGDPDEIYYHPKQAYTKKLIASIPQA
;
A
#
# COMPACT_ATOMS: atom_id res chain seq x y z
N MET A 1 21.79 21.54 -22.01
CA MET A 1 20.77 20.84 -21.19
C MET A 1 19.35 21.41 -21.38
N ARG A 2 19.09 22.74 -21.33
CA ARG A 2 17.72 23.30 -21.50
C ARG A 2 17.03 22.92 -22.83
N LYS A 3 17.80 22.72 -23.94
CA LYS A 3 17.27 22.30 -25.27
C LYS A 3 17.01 20.79 -25.36
N ILE A 4 17.36 20.00 -24.32
CA ILE A 4 17.20 18.55 -24.30
C ILE A 4 16.08 18.18 -23.32
N ARG A 5 16.13 18.73 -22.09
CA ARG A 5 15.15 18.47 -21.03
C ARG A 5 13.79 19.04 -21.42
N GLY A 6 12.73 18.23 -21.30
CA GLY A 6 11.35 18.57 -21.64
C GLY A 6 11.05 18.58 -23.13
N PHE A 7 12.08 18.45 -24.01
CA PHE A 7 11.91 18.40 -25.48
C PHE A 7 12.29 17.03 -26.03
N LYS A 8 13.61 16.64 -25.99
CA LYS A 8 14.08 15.33 -26.48
C LYS A 8 13.97 14.24 -25.41
N MET A 9 14.14 14.60 -24.15
CA MET A 9 14.03 13.72 -23.00
C MET A 9 13.02 14.29 -22.03
N ALA A 10 12.01 13.53 -21.68
CA ALA A 10 11.00 13.89 -20.70
C ALA A 10 10.97 12.89 -19.54
N MET A 11 10.42 13.30 -18.42
CA MET A 11 10.34 12.48 -17.23
C MET A 11 8.95 12.56 -16.59
N ILE A 12 8.42 11.42 -16.20
CA ILE A 12 7.27 11.27 -15.33
C ILE A 12 7.84 11.01 -13.94
N PHE A 13 7.52 11.86 -12.97
CA PHE A 13 8.01 11.76 -11.60
C PHE A 13 7.13 10.84 -10.75
N GLN A 14 7.68 10.32 -9.67
CA GLN A 14 7.06 9.35 -8.76
C GLN A 14 5.75 9.85 -8.14
N GLU A 15 5.69 11.12 -7.72
CA GLU A 15 4.53 11.68 -7.03
C GLU A 15 3.82 12.76 -7.86
N PRO A 16 2.57 12.52 -8.31
CA PRO A 16 1.79 13.54 -9.03
C PRO A 16 1.47 14.77 -8.20
N MET A 17 1.40 14.61 -6.87
CA MET A 17 1.04 15.71 -5.96
C MET A 17 2.13 16.76 -5.83
N THR A 18 3.39 16.37 -5.90
CA THR A 18 4.55 17.25 -5.80
C THR A 18 5.02 17.76 -7.16
N SER A 19 4.68 17.05 -8.24
CA SER A 19 5.11 17.38 -9.61
C SER A 19 4.23 18.40 -10.31
N LEU A 20 2.94 18.48 -9.96
CA LEU A 20 2.03 19.47 -10.48
C LEU A 20 1.93 20.66 -9.51
N ASN A 21 2.07 21.88 -10.04
CA ASN A 21 1.90 23.09 -9.26
C ASN A 21 0.41 23.25 -8.86
N PRO A 22 0.07 23.21 -7.54
CA PRO A 22 -1.31 23.21 -7.08
C PRO A 22 -2.08 24.53 -7.32
N VAL A 23 -1.37 25.62 -7.58
CA VAL A 23 -1.99 26.96 -7.82
C VAL A 23 -2.14 27.30 -9.30
N LEU A 24 -1.73 26.38 -10.19
CA LEU A 24 -1.92 26.53 -11.65
C LEU A 24 -2.89 25.46 -12.15
N THR A 25 -3.67 25.79 -13.20
CA THR A 25 -4.55 24.79 -13.82
C THR A 25 -3.75 23.73 -14.57
N CYS A 26 -4.32 22.55 -14.72
CA CYS A 26 -3.67 21.43 -15.39
C CYS A 26 -3.31 21.76 -16.84
N GLY A 27 -4.21 22.45 -17.56
CA GLY A 27 -3.96 22.87 -18.95
C GLY A 27 -2.88 23.91 -19.08
N PHE A 28 -2.82 24.88 -18.15
CA PHE A 28 -1.80 25.93 -18.19
C PHE A 28 -0.37 25.35 -18.13
N GLN A 29 -0.13 24.41 -17.24
CA GLN A 29 1.21 23.81 -17.02
C GLN A 29 1.72 23.09 -18.27
N ILE A 30 0.84 22.43 -19.04
CA ILE A 30 1.22 21.77 -20.29
C ILE A 30 1.38 22.77 -21.42
N THR A 31 0.47 23.76 -21.50
CA THR A 31 0.53 24.82 -22.51
C THR A 31 1.83 25.61 -22.41
N GLU A 32 2.30 25.91 -21.18
CA GLU A 32 3.58 26.58 -20.94
C GLU A 32 4.76 25.80 -21.55
N ALA A 33 4.82 24.48 -21.33
CA ALA A 33 5.88 23.64 -21.90
C ALA A 33 5.84 23.61 -23.44
N ILE A 34 4.64 23.52 -24.02
CA ILE A 34 4.45 23.55 -25.48
C ILE A 34 4.90 24.92 -26.09
N GLN A 35 4.51 26.01 -25.47
CA GLN A 35 4.93 27.35 -25.93
C GLN A 35 6.45 27.52 -25.83
N LEU A 36 7.06 27.09 -24.72
CA LEU A 36 8.49 27.24 -24.51
C LEU A 36 9.34 26.44 -25.51
N HIS A 37 8.95 25.20 -25.80
CA HIS A 37 9.78 24.28 -26.59
C HIS A 37 9.40 24.22 -28.06
N LEU A 38 8.13 24.39 -28.40
CA LEU A 38 7.64 24.33 -29.78
C LEU A 38 7.37 25.70 -30.40
N GLY A 39 7.41 26.76 -29.60
CA GLY A 39 7.17 28.14 -30.11
C GLY A 39 5.74 28.39 -30.58
N LEU A 40 4.76 27.53 -30.21
CA LEU A 40 3.37 27.70 -30.60
C LEU A 40 2.72 28.86 -29.84
N ASP A 41 1.78 29.55 -30.49
CA ASP A 41 0.96 30.54 -29.82
C ASP A 41 0.02 29.89 -28.77
N ARG A 42 -0.65 30.74 -27.98
CA ARG A 42 -1.50 30.25 -26.88
C ARG A 42 -2.70 29.43 -27.36
N ALA A 43 -3.27 29.75 -28.52
CA ALA A 43 -4.44 29.08 -29.07
C ALA A 43 -4.06 27.66 -29.57
N ALA A 44 -3.01 27.59 -30.41
CA ALA A 44 -2.47 26.30 -30.91
C ALA A 44 -1.94 25.43 -29.79
N ALA A 45 -1.28 25.99 -28.75
CA ALA A 45 -0.81 25.24 -27.59
C ALA A 45 -1.98 24.70 -26.76
N LYS A 46 -3.09 25.45 -26.60
CA LYS A 46 -4.30 24.93 -25.92
C LYS A 46 -4.94 23.79 -26.70
N GLU A 47 -5.08 23.91 -28.01
CA GLU A 47 -5.64 22.89 -28.88
C GLU A 47 -4.82 21.58 -28.78
N LYS A 48 -3.48 21.68 -28.87
CA LYS A 48 -2.59 20.57 -28.71
C LYS A 48 -2.69 19.93 -27.31
N THR A 49 -2.83 20.74 -26.25
CA THR A 49 -3.02 20.23 -24.88
C THR A 49 -4.32 19.43 -24.74
N ILE A 50 -5.42 19.91 -25.34
CA ILE A 50 -6.70 19.18 -25.32
C ILE A 50 -6.60 17.88 -26.12
N ALA A 51 -5.90 17.89 -27.26
CA ALA A 51 -5.63 16.67 -28.03
C ALA A 51 -4.84 15.64 -27.20
N LEU A 52 -3.79 16.05 -26.47
CA LEU A 52 -3.04 15.20 -25.56
C LEU A 52 -3.91 14.64 -24.42
N PHE A 53 -4.81 15.44 -23.87
CA PHE A 53 -5.75 14.97 -22.84
C PHE A 53 -6.70 13.88 -23.37
N ASN A 54 -7.12 13.97 -24.63
CA ASN A 54 -7.89 12.90 -25.29
C ASN A 54 -7.01 11.65 -25.47
N GLU A 55 -5.77 11.80 -25.92
CA GLU A 55 -4.82 10.69 -26.15
C GLU A 55 -4.53 9.91 -24.87
N VAL A 56 -4.35 10.61 -23.74
CA VAL A 56 -4.19 9.97 -22.42
C VAL A 56 -5.54 9.59 -21.77
N GLN A 57 -6.62 9.62 -22.52
CA GLN A 57 -7.97 9.18 -22.12
C GLN A 57 -8.51 9.90 -20.87
N LEU A 58 -8.26 11.19 -20.71
CA LEU A 58 -8.87 11.98 -19.65
C LEU A 58 -10.35 12.23 -19.94
N PRO A 59 -11.26 12.03 -18.97
CA PRO A 59 -12.67 12.33 -19.17
C PRO A 59 -12.88 13.84 -19.22
N ARG A 60 -13.70 14.33 -20.15
CA ARG A 60 -14.03 15.76 -20.32
C ARG A 60 -12.78 16.66 -20.37
N PRO A 61 -11.91 16.53 -21.41
CA PRO A 61 -10.60 17.19 -21.49
C PRO A 61 -10.66 18.71 -21.30
N GLY A 62 -11.68 19.40 -21.87
CA GLY A 62 -11.87 20.82 -21.70
C GLY A 62 -12.11 21.24 -20.24
N ALA A 63 -12.86 20.46 -19.47
CA ALA A 63 -13.08 20.76 -18.06
C ALA A 63 -11.81 20.54 -17.24
N ILE A 64 -11.04 19.47 -17.55
CA ILE A 64 -9.75 19.20 -16.87
C ILE A 64 -8.71 20.26 -17.22
N PHE A 65 -8.75 20.84 -18.43
CA PHE A 65 -7.86 21.92 -18.81
C PHE A 65 -7.94 23.11 -17.84
N ASP A 66 -9.16 23.47 -17.43
CA ASP A 66 -9.43 24.57 -16.52
C ASP A 66 -9.45 24.17 -15.03
N SER A 67 -9.28 22.86 -14.72
CA SER A 67 -9.25 22.35 -13.35
C SER A 67 -7.87 22.48 -12.72
N TYR A 68 -7.85 22.68 -11.39
CA TYR A 68 -6.63 22.61 -10.58
C TYR A 68 -6.32 21.16 -10.18
N PRO A 69 -5.04 20.82 -9.90
CA PRO A 69 -4.66 19.47 -9.50
C PRO A 69 -5.44 18.87 -8.32
N HIS A 70 -5.81 19.69 -7.35
CA HIS A 70 -6.59 19.23 -6.17
C HIS A 70 -8.05 18.88 -6.48
N GLN A 71 -8.57 19.23 -7.65
CA GLN A 71 -9.96 19.01 -8.07
C GLN A 71 -10.14 17.70 -8.85
N ILE A 72 -9.06 17.00 -9.18
CA ILE A 72 -9.06 15.77 -9.98
C ILE A 72 -8.52 14.58 -9.20
N SER A 73 -8.90 13.35 -9.58
CA SER A 73 -8.46 12.11 -8.91
C SER A 73 -6.98 11.81 -9.13
N GLY A 74 -6.41 10.91 -8.31
CA GLY A 74 -5.00 10.47 -8.42
C GLY A 74 -4.65 9.94 -9.82
N GLY A 75 -5.46 9.04 -10.36
CA GLY A 75 -5.27 8.51 -11.72
C GLY A 75 -5.42 9.58 -12.82
N GLN A 76 -6.27 10.60 -12.61
CA GLN A 76 -6.37 11.74 -13.54
C GLN A 76 -5.14 12.63 -13.47
N LYS A 77 -4.59 12.89 -12.26
CA LYS A 77 -3.32 13.63 -12.10
C LYS A 77 -2.18 12.91 -12.81
N GLN A 78 -2.11 11.59 -12.68
CA GLN A 78 -1.09 10.78 -13.36
C GLN A 78 -1.19 10.92 -14.88
N ARG A 79 -2.41 10.85 -15.44
CA ARG A 79 -2.62 11.06 -16.89
C ARG A 79 -2.26 12.47 -17.33
N VAL A 80 -2.51 13.49 -16.50
CA VAL A 80 -2.06 14.89 -16.78
C VAL A 80 -0.54 14.96 -16.81
N MET A 81 0.18 14.30 -15.88
CA MET A 81 1.64 14.25 -15.90
C MET A 81 2.19 13.52 -17.14
N ILE A 82 1.57 12.40 -17.53
CA ILE A 82 1.92 11.70 -18.77
C ILE A 82 1.73 12.63 -19.97
N ALA A 83 0.59 13.32 -20.08
CA ALA A 83 0.35 14.30 -21.13
C ALA A 83 1.39 15.43 -21.15
N MET A 84 1.79 15.92 -19.98
CA MET A 84 2.83 16.93 -19.84
C MET A 84 4.19 16.42 -20.33
N ALA A 85 4.59 15.22 -19.94
CA ALA A 85 5.84 14.61 -20.39
C ALA A 85 5.86 14.39 -21.91
N LEU A 86 4.73 14.03 -22.52
CA LEU A 86 4.59 13.77 -23.95
C LEU A 86 4.36 15.04 -24.81
N SER A 87 4.20 16.21 -24.19
CA SER A 87 3.76 17.45 -24.86
C SER A 87 4.66 17.89 -26.01
N CYS A 88 5.95 17.59 -25.93
CA CYS A 88 6.95 17.96 -26.92
C CYS A 88 7.44 16.78 -27.80
N ASN A 89 6.76 15.62 -27.79
CA ASN A 89 7.13 14.41 -28.52
C ASN A 89 8.58 13.97 -28.22
N PRO A 90 8.92 13.58 -26.98
CA PRO A 90 10.28 13.21 -26.62
C PRO A 90 10.73 11.93 -27.33
N GLU A 91 12.04 11.86 -27.63
CA GLU A 91 12.70 10.65 -28.14
C GLU A 91 12.89 9.59 -27.02
N ILE A 92 13.07 10.07 -25.76
CA ILE A 92 13.25 9.23 -24.57
C ILE A 92 12.29 9.69 -23.47
N LEU A 93 11.50 8.77 -22.94
CA LEU A 93 10.66 8.97 -21.77
C LEU A 93 11.23 8.19 -20.59
N ILE A 94 11.52 8.88 -19.48
CA ILE A 94 11.89 8.28 -18.22
C ILE A 94 10.65 8.26 -17.34
N ALA A 95 10.19 7.09 -16.94
CA ALA A 95 9.06 6.91 -16.04
C ALA A 95 9.57 6.40 -14.69
N ASP A 96 9.64 7.29 -13.70
CA ASP A 96 10.13 7.01 -12.37
C ASP A 96 8.96 6.64 -11.47
N GLU A 97 8.78 5.35 -11.22
CA GLU A 97 7.68 4.77 -10.46
C GLU A 97 6.29 5.33 -10.81
N PRO A 98 5.90 5.36 -12.09
CA PRO A 98 4.71 6.09 -12.55
C PRO A 98 3.39 5.48 -12.08
N THR A 99 3.42 4.32 -11.42
CA THR A 99 2.23 3.59 -10.94
C THR A 99 2.18 3.47 -9.43
N THR A 100 3.16 3.99 -8.71
CA THR A 100 3.20 3.98 -7.24
C THR A 100 1.99 4.72 -6.66
N ALA A 101 1.40 4.18 -5.60
CA ALA A 101 0.18 4.67 -4.94
C ALA A 101 -1.10 4.66 -5.80
N LEU A 102 -1.10 3.94 -6.93
CA LEU A 102 -2.31 3.64 -7.70
C LEU A 102 -2.85 2.26 -7.35
N ASP A 103 -4.17 2.10 -7.42
CA ASP A 103 -4.76 0.76 -7.32
C ASP A 103 -4.43 -0.09 -8.57
N VAL A 104 -4.48 -1.41 -8.41
CA VAL A 104 -4.06 -2.39 -9.44
C VAL A 104 -4.79 -2.18 -10.77
N THR A 105 -6.07 -1.79 -10.74
CA THR A 105 -6.87 -1.55 -11.94
C THR A 105 -6.41 -0.30 -12.69
N VAL A 106 -6.13 0.79 -11.97
CA VAL A 106 -5.61 2.04 -12.57
C VAL A 106 -4.16 1.83 -13.03
N GLN A 107 -3.34 1.12 -12.26
CA GLN A 107 -1.98 0.75 -12.64
C GLN A 107 -1.95 0.05 -14.00
N LYS A 108 -2.77 -1.00 -14.20
CA LYS A 108 -2.87 -1.72 -15.47
C LYS A 108 -3.24 -0.78 -16.63
N THR A 109 -4.23 0.08 -16.45
CA THR A 109 -4.62 1.04 -17.51
C THR A 109 -3.53 2.06 -17.84
N ILE A 110 -2.70 2.46 -16.89
CA ILE A 110 -1.55 3.34 -17.15
C ILE A 110 -0.43 2.60 -17.91
N ILE A 111 -0.16 1.34 -17.55
CA ILE A 111 0.84 0.51 -18.24
C ILE A 111 0.43 0.30 -19.70
N GLU A 112 -0.82 -0.14 -19.95
CA GLU A 112 -1.37 -0.31 -21.30
C GLU A 112 -1.29 1.00 -22.12
N LEU A 113 -1.58 2.14 -21.49
CA LEU A 113 -1.47 3.46 -22.10
C LEU A 113 -0.01 3.77 -22.51
N LEU A 114 0.96 3.56 -21.60
CA LEU A 114 2.38 3.83 -21.89
C LEU A 114 2.93 2.91 -22.99
N LEU A 115 2.56 1.64 -23.01
CA LEU A 115 2.94 0.70 -24.08
C LEU A 115 2.37 1.11 -25.42
N LYS A 116 1.10 1.51 -25.47
CA LYS A 116 0.47 2.04 -26.69
C LYS A 116 1.19 3.29 -27.19
N LEU A 117 1.45 4.25 -26.30
CA LEU A 117 2.12 5.50 -26.65
C LEU A 117 3.58 5.29 -27.07
N LYS A 118 4.30 4.32 -26.47
CA LYS A 118 5.64 3.89 -26.88
C LYS A 118 5.63 3.43 -28.33
N ALA A 119 4.68 2.57 -28.69
CA ALA A 119 4.56 2.00 -30.04
C ALA A 119 4.13 3.06 -31.10
N GLU A 120 3.17 3.92 -30.77
CA GLU A 120 2.65 4.93 -31.70
C GLU A 120 3.64 6.08 -31.99
N ARG A 121 4.57 6.36 -31.05
CA ARG A 121 5.48 7.52 -31.13
C ARG A 121 6.94 7.14 -31.42
N ASP A 122 7.24 5.86 -31.63
CA ASP A 122 8.62 5.34 -31.81
C ASP A 122 9.60 5.88 -30.76
N MET A 123 9.17 5.81 -29.50
CA MET A 123 9.83 6.42 -28.34
C MET A 123 10.50 5.35 -27.49
N SER A 124 11.73 5.62 -27.04
CA SER A 124 12.40 4.77 -26.03
C SER A 124 11.85 5.05 -24.64
N LEU A 125 11.55 3.99 -23.87
CA LEU A 125 11.04 4.09 -22.52
C LEU A 125 12.05 3.51 -21.52
N ILE A 126 12.50 4.31 -20.54
CA ILE A 126 13.20 3.86 -19.35
C ILE A 126 12.19 3.82 -18.23
N PHE A 127 11.83 2.62 -17.77
CA PHE A 127 10.81 2.44 -16.75
C PHE A 127 11.46 1.98 -15.44
N ILE A 128 11.31 2.76 -14.38
CA ILE A 128 11.82 2.47 -13.04
C ILE A 128 10.66 2.03 -12.17
N SER A 129 10.78 0.87 -11.54
CA SER A 129 9.78 0.35 -10.60
C SER A 129 10.41 -0.64 -9.63
N HIS A 130 9.82 -0.71 -8.44
CA HIS A 130 10.07 -1.78 -7.48
C HIS A 130 9.09 -2.95 -7.67
N ASP A 131 8.03 -2.82 -8.48
CA ASP A 131 7.08 -3.89 -8.78
C ASP A 131 7.58 -4.76 -9.93
N LEU A 132 8.06 -5.95 -9.58
CA LEU A 132 8.61 -6.92 -10.54
C LEU A 132 7.56 -7.42 -11.53
N GLY A 133 6.28 -7.49 -11.15
CA GLY A 133 5.21 -7.89 -12.06
C GLY A 133 5.01 -6.87 -13.17
N VAL A 134 5.09 -5.59 -12.83
CA VAL A 134 5.03 -4.50 -13.81
C VAL A 134 6.24 -4.53 -14.73
N ILE A 135 7.44 -4.72 -14.17
CA ILE A 135 8.68 -4.83 -15.00
C ILE A 135 8.57 -5.99 -16.00
N LYS A 136 8.08 -7.15 -15.56
CA LYS A 136 7.89 -8.32 -16.45
C LYS A 136 6.93 -8.03 -17.61
N GLU A 137 5.92 -7.21 -17.39
CA GLU A 137 4.90 -6.88 -18.39
C GLU A 137 5.37 -5.83 -19.42
N ILE A 138 6.21 -4.85 -19.00
CA ILE A 138 6.54 -3.67 -19.82
C ILE A 138 7.95 -3.71 -20.43
N ALA A 139 8.89 -4.41 -19.80
CA ALA A 139 10.31 -4.32 -20.16
C ALA A 139 10.72 -5.35 -21.21
N ASP A 140 11.56 -4.92 -22.15
CA ASP A 140 12.27 -5.81 -23.07
C ASP A 140 13.57 -6.34 -22.41
N ARG A 141 14.25 -5.47 -21.64
CA ARG A 141 15.52 -5.71 -20.95
C ARG A 141 15.49 -5.07 -19.56
N VAL A 142 16.08 -5.72 -18.59
CA VAL A 142 16.07 -5.28 -17.18
C VAL A 142 17.49 -5.06 -16.68
N LEU A 143 17.70 -3.92 -15.99
CA LEU A 143 18.89 -3.66 -15.21
C LEU A 143 18.52 -3.72 -13.73
N VAL A 144 19.19 -4.58 -12.97
CA VAL A 144 19.01 -4.67 -11.51
C VAL A 144 20.08 -3.83 -10.83
N MET A 145 19.65 -2.88 -10.00
CA MET A 145 20.54 -2.00 -9.26
C MET A 145 20.59 -2.36 -7.77
N TYR A 146 21.78 -2.39 -7.20
CA TYR A 146 22.00 -2.60 -5.77
C TYR A 146 23.12 -1.69 -5.27
N LYS A 147 22.87 -0.94 -4.21
CA LYS A 147 23.83 0.03 -3.60
C LYS A 147 24.47 1.00 -4.60
N GLY A 148 23.69 1.42 -5.62
CA GLY A 148 24.15 2.38 -6.64
C GLY A 148 24.86 1.76 -7.84
N GLU A 149 25.06 0.45 -7.86
CA GLU A 149 25.71 -0.29 -8.95
C GLU A 149 24.72 -1.17 -9.70
N VAL A 150 24.95 -1.37 -11.00
CA VAL A 150 24.23 -2.37 -11.81
C VAL A 150 24.87 -3.73 -11.54
N VAL A 151 24.11 -4.61 -10.87
CA VAL A 151 24.61 -5.94 -10.46
C VAL A 151 24.24 -7.04 -11.44
N GLU A 152 23.19 -6.84 -12.23
CA GLU A 152 22.75 -7.78 -13.28
C GLU A 152 22.03 -7.04 -14.39
N GLU A 153 22.25 -7.48 -15.64
CA GLU A 153 21.56 -7.01 -16.82
C GLU A 153 21.22 -8.21 -17.70
N ALA A 154 19.94 -8.35 -18.06
CA ALA A 154 19.49 -9.44 -18.92
C ALA A 154 18.17 -9.09 -19.65
N PRO A 155 17.80 -9.82 -20.73
CA PRO A 155 16.44 -9.86 -21.25
C PRO A 155 15.47 -10.25 -20.13
N VAL A 156 14.25 -9.69 -20.12
CA VAL A 156 13.27 -9.87 -19.04
C VAL A 156 13.00 -11.36 -18.77
N GLU A 157 12.78 -12.17 -19.79
CA GLU A 157 12.51 -13.61 -19.63
C GLU A 157 13.65 -14.35 -18.93
N THR A 158 14.91 -14.05 -19.31
CA THR A 158 16.09 -14.68 -18.70
C THR A 158 16.22 -14.30 -17.23
N LEU A 159 16.02 -13.02 -16.91
CA LEU A 159 16.14 -12.53 -15.53
C LEU A 159 15.11 -13.16 -14.58
N PHE A 160 13.88 -13.39 -15.06
CA PHE A 160 12.82 -13.99 -14.25
C PHE A 160 12.91 -15.53 -14.15
N THR A 161 13.47 -16.19 -15.16
CA THR A 161 13.57 -17.67 -15.19
C THR A 161 14.89 -18.20 -14.65
N ASN A 162 15.99 -17.47 -14.88
CA ASN A 162 17.33 -17.91 -14.50
C ASN A 162 18.20 -16.73 -13.99
N PRO A 163 17.85 -16.10 -12.88
CA PRO A 163 18.62 -14.99 -12.29
C PRO A 163 20.01 -15.46 -11.88
N GLY A 164 21.05 -14.72 -12.28
CA GLY A 164 22.45 -15.06 -11.96
C GLY A 164 22.88 -14.51 -10.60
N HIS A 165 22.59 -13.23 -10.33
CA HIS A 165 23.10 -12.55 -9.15
C HIS A 165 22.30 -12.89 -7.89
N PRO A 166 22.94 -13.14 -6.70
CA PRO A 166 22.26 -13.46 -5.46
C PRO A 166 21.21 -12.41 -5.03
N TYR A 167 21.51 -11.12 -5.22
CA TYR A 167 20.56 -10.04 -4.93
C TYR A 167 19.28 -10.16 -5.78
N THR A 168 19.41 -10.46 -7.08
CA THR A 168 18.27 -10.65 -7.99
C THR A 168 17.42 -11.83 -7.55
N LYS A 169 18.07 -12.96 -7.20
CA LYS A 169 17.37 -14.14 -6.63
C LYS A 169 16.58 -13.78 -5.40
N GLY A 170 17.22 -13.06 -4.46
CA GLY A 170 16.57 -12.59 -3.24
C GLY A 170 15.38 -11.66 -3.54
N LEU A 171 15.54 -10.71 -4.47
CA LEU A 171 14.49 -9.77 -4.85
C LEU A 171 13.26 -10.50 -5.44
N LEU A 172 13.47 -11.47 -6.33
CA LEU A 172 12.40 -12.30 -6.91
C LEU A 172 11.74 -13.23 -5.87
N ALA A 173 12.52 -13.73 -4.92
CA ALA A 173 12.02 -14.63 -3.87
C ALA A 173 11.19 -13.92 -2.79
N CYS A 174 11.50 -12.65 -2.47
CA CYS A 174 10.85 -11.85 -1.45
C CYS A 174 9.36 -11.61 -1.71
N ARG A 175 8.92 -11.67 -2.97
CA ARG A 175 7.52 -11.41 -3.35
C ARG A 175 6.62 -12.53 -2.85
N PRO A 176 5.50 -12.21 -2.14
CA PRO A 176 4.48 -13.19 -1.84
C PRO A 176 3.96 -13.84 -3.13
N SER A 177 4.02 -15.17 -3.19
CA SER A 177 3.49 -15.93 -4.32
C SER A 177 2.15 -16.56 -3.93
N PRO A 178 1.12 -16.45 -4.76
CA PRO A 178 -0.14 -17.12 -4.47
C PRO A 178 -0.06 -18.65 -4.50
N SER A 179 1.00 -19.21 -5.11
CA SER A 179 1.16 -20.67 -5.27
C SER A 179 1.71 -21.38 -4.03
N TYR A 180 2.24 -20.65 -3.05
CA TYR A 180 2.90 -21.25 -1.89
C TYR A 180 2.37 -20.70 -0.56
N HIS A 181 2.15 -21.59 0.40
CA HIS A 181 1.90 -21.21 1.80
C HIS A 181 3.22 -21.25 2.56
N LEU A 182 3.84 -20.09 2.74
CA LEU A 182 5.12 -19.96 3.42
C LEU A 182 4.92 -19.51 4.87
N LYS A 183 5.62 -20.15 5.82
CA LYS A 183 5.71 -19.72 7.23
C LYS A 183 6.41 -18.36 7.34
N ARG A 184 7.39 -18.13 6.46
CA ARG A 184 8.19 -16.91 6.35
C ARG A 184 8.48 -16.63 4.87
N LEU A 185 8.41 -15.37 4.47
CA LEU A 185 8.89 -14.97 3.15
C LEU A 185 10.42 -14.99 3.14
N PRO A 186 11.06 -15.48 2.07
CA PRO A 186 12.48 -15.29 1.88
C PRO A 186 12.84 -13.80 1.92
N VAL A 187 14.05 -13.50 2.37
CA VAL A 187 14.60 -12.15 2.38
C VAL A 187 15.94 -12.14 1.63
N ILE A 188 16.38 -10.97 1.19
CA ILE A 188 17.64 -10.84 0.42
C ILE A 188 18.83 -11.44 1.17
N ALA A 189 18.89 -11.30 2.51
CA ALA A 189 19.94 -11.87 3.33
C ALA A 189 20.07 -13.39 3.20
N ASP A 190 18.96 -14.11 2.99
CA ASP A 190 18.96 -15.57 2.82
C ASP A 190 19.77 -16.01 1.58
N PHE A 191 20.07 -15.08 0.65
CA PHE A 191 20.84 -15.33 -0.58
C PHE A 191 22.25 -14.71 -0.56
N LEU A 192 22.48 -13.66 0.23
CA LEU A 192 23.76 -12.94 0.29
C LEU A 192 24.75 -13.56 1.29
N ASP A 193 24.26 -14.17 2.39
CA ASP A 193 25.09 -14.72 3.46
C ASP A 193 25.69 -16.11 3.14
N THR A 194 25.89 -16.42 1.84
CA THR A 194 26.32 -17.75 1.40
C THR A 194 27.83 -17.88 1.14
N ASP A 195 28.68 -17.29 1.96
CA ASP A 195 30.14 -17.42 1.83
C ASP A 195 30.71 -18.85 1.88
N ALA A 196 29.85 -19.88 2.04
CA ALA A 196 30.29 -21.28 2.15
C ALA A 196 29.35 -22.36 1.52
N LYS A 197 28.31 -21.98 0.77
CA LYS A 197 27.40 -22.98 0.16
C LYS A 197 27.28 -22.82 -1.35
N PRO A 198 27.09 -23.93 -2.15
CA PRO A 198 26.78 -23.80 -3.55
C PRO A 198 25.55 -22.93 -3.76
N ALA A 199 25.49 -22.23 -4.89
CA ALA A 199 24.45 -21.25 -5.23
C ALA A 199 23.04 -21.81 -4.94
N VAL A 200 22.43 -21.37 -3.82
CA VAL A 200 21.10 -21.81 -3.38
C VAL A 200 20.06 -21.30 -4.37
N THR A 201 19.14 -22.16 -4.77
CA THR A 201 18.03 -21.80 -5.63
C THR A 201 16.88 -21.16 -4.84
N ILE A 202 16.01 -20.43 -5.54
CA ILE A 202 14.80 -19.82 -4.93
C ILE A 202 13.90 -20.93 -4.39
N GLU A 203 13.78 -22.04 -5.13
CA GLU A 203 12.95 -23.19 -4.78
C GLU A 203 13.44 -23.89 -3.49
N GLU A 204 14.74 -24.07 -3.32
CA GLU A 204 15.33 -24.67 -2.12
C GLU A 204 15.04 -23.83 -0.86
N ILE A 205 15.17 -22.48 -0.95
CA ILE A 205 14.86 -21.61 0.17
C ILE A 205 13.36 -21.63 0.49
N ARG A 206 12.49 -21.55 -0.53
CA ARG A 206 11.04 -21.63 -0.35
C ARG A 206 10.62 -22.96 0.27
N ALA A 207 11.20 -24.08 -0.17
CA ALA A 207 10.92 -25.39 0.36
C ALA A 207 11.18 -25.48 1.88
N GLY A 208 12.22 -24.80 2.38
CA GLY A 208 12.53 -24.71 3.81
C GLY A 208 11.49 -23.94 4.63
N TYR A 209 10.67 -23.13 4.00
CA TYR A 209 9.67 -22.27 4.65
C TYR A 209 8.23 -22.69 4.41
N LEU A 210 7.96 -23.80 3.72
CA LEU A 210 6.59 -24.29 3.48
C LEU A 210 5.86 -24.64 4.77
N TYR A 211 4.57 -24.32 4.83
CA TYR A 211 3.69 -24.88 5.85
C TYR A 211 3.38 -26.35 5.55
N ASP A 212 3.32 -27.18 6.60
CA ASP A 212 2.63 -28.48 6.51
C ASP A 212 1.11 -28.18 6.37
N PRO A 213 0.43 -28.74 5.35
CA PRO A 213 -1.03 -28.56 5.18
C PRO A 213 -1.83 -29.00 6.43
N ARG A 214 -1.30 -29.93 7.24
CA ARG A 214 -1.93 -30.36 8.49
C ARG A 214 -1.87 -29.25 9.55
N GLU A 215 -0.71 -28.57 9.70
CA GLU A 215 -0.55 -27.45 10.63
C GLU A 215 -1.55 -26.32 10.33
N LEU A 216 -1.74 -25.97 9.02
CA LEU A 216 -2.70 -24.94 8.62
C LEU A 216 -4.14 -25.34 8.95
N LYS A 217 -4.51 -26.60 8.71
CA LYS A 217 -5.85 -27.10 9.01
C LYS A 217 -6.13 -27.12 10.52
N GLU A 218 -5.16 -27.56 11.32
CA GLU A 218 -5.26 -27.57 12.77
C GLU A 218 -5.36 -26.16 13.35
N ARG A 219 -4.53 -25.22 12.88
CA ARG A 219 -4.60 -23.81 13.25
C ARG A 219 -5.99 -23.22 12.98
N LYS A 220 -6.53 -23.40 11.77
CA LYS A 220 -7.87 -22.95 11.41
C LYS A 220 -8.96 -23.56 12.30
N ALA A 221 -8.86 -24.88 12.56
CA ALA A 221 -9.81 -25.56 13.43
C ALA A 221 -9.76 -25.07 14.88
N GLN A 222 -8.61 -24.62 15.37
CA GLN A 222 -8.47 -24.05 16.72
C GLN A 222 -8.99 -22.62 16.79
N LEU A 223 -8.67 -21.77 15.79
CA LEU A 223 -9.11 -20.37 15.72
C LEU A 223 -10.64 -20.24 15.84
N TYR A 224 -11.39 -21.02 15.08
CA TYR A 224 -12.84 -20.88 14.99
C TYR A 224 -13.63 -21.67 16.05
N LYS A 225 -12.96 -22.25 17.04
CA LYS A 225 -13.60 -22.83 18.25
C LYS A 225 -13.77 -21.82 19.37
N GLN A 226 -13.11 -20.68 19.28
CA GLN A 226 -13.11 -19.63 20.30
C GLN A 226 -14.31 -18.67 20.06
N ASP A 227 -14.69 -17.94 21.10
CA ASP A 227 -15.60 -16.82 20.95
C ASP A 227 -14.94 -15.67 20.16
N ALA A 228 -15.72 -14.95 19.39
CA ALA A 228 -15.21 -13.83 18.61
C ALA A 228 -14.68 -12.71 19.53
N LEU A 229 -13.48 -12.20 19.23
CA LEU A 229 -12.91 -11.04 19.90
C LEU A 229 -13.60 -9.75 19.45
N LEU A 230 -13.96 -9.67 18.15
CA LEU A 230 -14.65 -8.53 17.57
C LEU A 230 -15.85 -9.04 16.75
N THR A 231 -17.03 -8.49 17.03
CA THR A 231 -18.26 -8.74 16.25
C THR A 231 -18.79 -7.43 15.71
N ILE A 232 -18.96 -7.37 14.40
CA ILE A 232 -19.55 -6.23 13.68
C ILE A 232 -20.92 -6.67 13.15
N SER A 233 -21.96 -5.86 13.41
CA SER A 233 -23.32 -6.17 12.98
C SER A 233 -23.99 -4.96 12.34
N GLY A 234 -24.30 -5.05 11.02
CA GLY A 234 -25.00 -4.02 10.27
C GLY A 234 -24.33 -2.65 10.30
N LEU A 235 -22.99 -2.59 10.29
CA LEU A 235 -22.25 -1.35 10.43
C LEU A 235 -22.43 -0.46 9.21
N ASN A 236 -22.77 0.81 9.47
CA ASN A 236 -22.96 1.84 8.46
C ASN A 236 -22.14 3.08 8.81
N THR A 237 -21.42 3.63 7.81
CA THR A 237 -20.73 4.93 7.92
C THR A 237 -20.97 5.71 6.64
N TRP A 238 -21.80 6.75 6.75
CA TRP A 238 -22.27 7.56 5.64
C TRP A 238 -21.85 9.00 5.81
N PHE A 239 -21.33 9.60 4.76
CA PHE A 239 -20.92 11.01 4.71
C PHE A 239 -21.94 11.84 3.93
N PRO A 240 -22.41 12.97 4.45
CA PRO A 240 -23.32 13.84 3.71
C PRO A 240 -22.58 14.48 2.52
N LEU A 241 -23.18 14.41 1.34
CA LEU A 241 -22.76 15.23 0.20
C LEU A 241 -23.31 16.64 0.41
N ASN A 242 -22.42 17.65 0.42
CA ASN A 242 -22.82 19.04 0.43
C ASN A 242 -23.54 19.37 -0.90
N ALA A 243 -24.83 19.12 -0.97
CA ALA A 243 -25.67 19.68 -2.02
C ALA A 243 -25.86 21.17 -1.68
N GLY A 244 -25.37 22.06 -2.56
CA GLY A 244 -25.53 23.53 -2.39
C GLY A 244 -26.95 23.93 -1.96
N PHE A 245 -27.10 25.13 -1.44
CA PHE A 245 -28.24 25.71 -0.71
C PHE A 245 -29.67 25.44 -1.26
N LEU A 246 -29.82 24.83 -2.44
CA LEU A 246 -31.09 24.67 -3.17
C LEU A 246 -31.57 23.21 -3.37
N LYS A 247 -30.87 22.18 -2.87
CA LYS A 247 -31.34 20.78 -3.03
C LYS A 247 -31.93 20.21 -1.76
N SER A 248 -33.23 19.93 -1.78
CA SER A 248 -34.04 19.43 -0.65
C SER A 248 -33.82 17.96 -0.26
N LYS A 249 -33.00 17.18 -0.99
CA LYS A 249 -32.68 15.79 -0.63
C LYS A 249 -31.22 15.68 -0.21
N LYS A 250 -30.98 15.36 1.06
CA LYS A 250 -29.67 15.00 1.58
C LYS A 250 -29.18 13.72 0.84
N GLN A 251 -28.16 13.86 0.03
CA GLN A 251 -27.45 12.74 -0.58
C GLN A 251 -26.29 12.33 0.33
N PHE A 252 -26.03 11.03 0.43
CA PHE A 252 -24.96 10.49 1.24
C PHE A 252 -24.04 9.62 0.39
N VAL A 253 -22.75 9.69 0.67
CA VAL A 253 -21.78 8.68 0.24
C VAL A 253 -21.79 7.59 1.31
N LYS A 254 -22.22 6.40 0.94
CA LYS A 254 -22.24 5.21 1.81
C LYS A 254 -20.86 4.54 1.75
N ALA A 255 -19.90 5.05 2.54
CA ALA A 255 -18.55 4.52 2.54
C ALA A 255 -18.44 3.14 3.20
N VAL A 256 -19.31 2.84 4.18
CA VAL A 256 -19.57 1.52 4.75
C VAL A 256 -21.08 1.32 4.79
N ASN A 257 -21.58 0.22 4.24
CA ASN A 257 -23.00 -0.05 4.08
C ASN A 257 -23.34 -1.49 4.50
N GLU A 258 -24.05 -1.64 5.63
CA GLU A 258 -24.56 -2.89 6.20
C GLU A 258 -23.49 -4.00 6.36
N VAL A 259 -22.29 -3.65 6.78
CA VAL A 259 -21.17 -4.57 6.96
C VAL A 259 -21.34 -5.39 8.24
N SER A 260 -21.22 -6.73 8.13
CA SER A 260 -21.28 -7.66 9.26
C SER A 260 -20.24 -8.76 9.13
N PHE A 261 -19.47 -9.00 10.19
CA PHE A 261 -18.48 -10.10 10.31
C PHE A 261 -17.95 -10.24 11.73
N ASP A 262 -17.31 -11.38 11.99
CA ASP A 262 -16.60 -11.66 13.24
C ASP A 262 -15.10 -11.78 13.02
N VAL A 263 -14.28 -11.47 14.04
CA VAL A 263 -12.84 -11.70 14.07
C VAL A 263 -12.48 -12.46 15.35
N TYR A 264 -11.69 -13.50 15.22
CA TYR A 264 -11.34 -14.41 16.32
C TYR A 264 -9.98 -14.10 16.91
N PRO A 265 -9.73 -14.41 18.23
CA PRO A 265 -8.42 -14.18 18.85
C PRO A 265 -7.29 -14.88 18.08
N GLY A 266 -6.21 -14.15 17.77
CA GLY A 266 -5.05 -14.68 17.02
C GLY A 266 -5.28 -14.83 15.52
N GLU A 267 -6.45 -14.42 14.98
CA GLU A 267 -6.75 -14.41 13.55
C GLU A 267 -6.11 -13.22 12.82
N THR A 268 -5.67 -13.45 11.59
CA THR A 268 -5.46 -12.37 10.61
C THR A 268 -6.60 -12.39 9.60
N LEU A 269 -7.50 -11.42 9.67
CA LEU A 269 -8.57 -11.21 8.70
C LEU A 269 -8.11 -10.20 7.64
N GLY A 270 -7.93 -10.66 6.40
CA GLY A 270 -7.54 -9.82 5.27
C GLY A 270 -8.72 -9.05 4.69
N LEU A 271 -8.53 -7.79 4.39
CA LEU A 271 -9.53 -6.94 3.72
C LEU A 271 -8.95 -6.35 2.44
N VAL A 272 -9.52 -6.71 1.30
CA VAL A 272 -9.06 -6.29 -0.03
C VAL A 272 -10.16 -5.60 -0.84
N GLY A 273 -9.77 -4.73 -1.77
CA GLY A 273 -10.67 -4.01 -2.69
C GLY A 273 -9.98 -2.80 -3.31
N GLU A 274 -10.57 -2.22 -4.35
CA GLU A 274 -10.03 -1.04 -5.02
C GLU A 274 -9.94 0.18 -4.08
N SER A 275 -9.10 1.16 -4.43
CA SER A 275 -8.99 2.41 -3.68
C SER A 275 -10.34 3.13 -3.63
N GLY A 276 -10.69 3.68 -2.46
CA GLY A 276 -11.97 4.37 -2.26
C GLY A 276 -13.19 3.46 -2.08
N CYS A 277 -13.06 2.11 -2.05
CA CYS A 277 -14.20 1.23 -1.79
C CYS A 277 -14.69 1.22 -0.33
N GLY A 278 -13.96 1.87 0.62
CA GLY A 278 -14.38 2.02 2.02
C GLY A 278 -13.51 1.32 3.06
N LYS A 279 -12.44 0.61 2.71
CA LYS A 279 -11.57 -0.17 3.63
C LYS A 279 -11.05 0.63 4.82
N THR A 280 -10.37 1.74 4.56
CA THR A 280 -9.84 2.65 5.60
C THR A 280 -10.98 3.23 6.45
N THR A 281 -12.13 3.55 5.84
CA THR A 281 -13.29 4.04 6.57
C THR A 281 -13.84 2.96 7.51
N LEU A 282 -13.91 1.70 7.05
CA LEU A 282 -14.32 0.57 7.89
C LEU A 282 -13.40 0.42 9.09
N GLY A 283 -12.08 0.37 8.87
CA GLY A 283 -11.09 0.25 9.95
C GLY A 283 -11.19 1.39 10.97
N ARG A 284 -11.30 2.63 10.50
CA ARG A 284 -11.46 3.80 11.39
C ARG A 284 -12.81 3.83 12.12
N SER A 285 -13.86 3.30 11.51
CA SER A 285 -15.18 3.19 12.14
C SER A 285 -15.19 2.14 13.26
N ILE A 286 -14.51 1.00 13.06
CA ILE A 286 -14.34 -0.03 14.10
C ILE A 286 -13.69 0.54 15.36
N LEU A 287 -12.64 1.36 15.19
CA LEU A 287 -11.93 2.03 16.30
C LEU A 287 -12.66 3.30 16.82
N ARG A 288 -13.83 3.63 16.28
CA ARG A 288 -14.52 4.88 16.56
C ARG A 288 -13.62 6.13 16.43
N LEU A 289 -12.70 6.10 15.45
CA LEU A 289 -12.01 7.31 14.97
C LEU A 289 -12.90 8.10 14.02
N ILE A 290 -13.81 7.40 13.33
CA ILE A 290 -14.96 7.95 12.61
C ILE A 290 -16.19 7.35 13.25
N GLU A 291 -17.13 8.19 13.68
CA GLU A 291 -18.35 7.73 14.35
C GLU A 291 -19.28 7.04 13.34
N PRO A 292 -19.65 5.77 13.54
CA PRO A 292 -20.58 5.06 12.66
C PRO A 292 -21.97 5.68 12.67
N THR A 293 -22.64 5.68 11.52
CA THR A 293 -24.03 6.16 11.39
C THR A 293 -25.02 5.20 12.05
N ALA A 294 -24.81 3.88 11.86
CA ALA A 294 -25.68 2.83 12.43
C ALA A 294 -24.90 1.51 12.57
N GLY A 295 -25.51 0.50 13.18
CA GLY A 295 -24.94 -0.83 13.44
C GLY A 295 -24.32 -0.96 14.81
N ASN A 296 -23.73 -2.11 15.14
CA ASN A 296 -23.12 -2.41 16.43
C ASN A 296 -21.68 -2.87 16.26
N ILE A 297 -20.85 -2.56 17.26
CA ILE A 297 -19.45 -2.98 17.35
C ILE A 297 -19.24 -3.56 18.74
N ASN A 298 -19.11 -4.87 18.85
CA ASN A 298 -18.79 -5.54 20.11
C ASN A 298 -17.32 -5.96 20.09
N PHE A 299 -16.54 -5.49 21.06
CA PHE A 299 -15.14 -5.86 21.24
C PHE A 299 -14.96 -6.46 22.64
N ASP A 300 -14.49 -7.71 22.69
CA ASP A 300 -14.25 -8.45 23.92
C ASP A 300 -15.44 -8.38 24.90
N GLY A 301 -16.67 -8.60 24.38
CA GLY A 301 -17.92 -8.54 25.12
C GLY A 301 -18.46 -7.14 25.40
N THR A 302 -17.77 -6.07 24.97
CA THR A 302 -18.18 -4.67 25.23
C THR A 302 -18.72 -4.01 23.96
N ASP A 303 -19.94 -3.47 24.00
CA ASP A 303 -20.47 -2.64 22.91
C ASP A 303 -19.79 -1.27 22.91
N LEU A 304 -18.91 -1.06 21.91
CA LEU A 304 -18.13 0.17 21.80
C LEU A 304 -18.99 1.40 21.56
N ARG A 305 -20.15 1.28 20.92
CA ARG A 305 -21.01 2.42 20.60
C ARG A 305 -21.74 2.98 21.82
N SER A 306 -21.94 2.17 22.84
CA SER A 306 -22.54 2.60 24.12
C SER A 306 -21.58 3.40 25.00
N LEU A 307 -20.27 3.35 24.74
CA LEU A 307 -19.24 3.94 25.58
C LEU A 307 -19.14 5.45 25.42
N ASN A 308 -18.93 6.15 26.53
CA ASN A 308 -18.50 7.54 26.54
C ASN A 308 -17.01 7.69 26.15
N ASN A 309 -16.53 8.93 26.00
CA ASN A 309 -15.15 9.19 25.56
C ASN A 309 -14.09 8.70 26.55
N THR A 310 -14.38 8.69 27.85
CA THR A 310 -13.44 8.24 28.88
C THR A 310 -13.27 6.72 28.82
N ASP A 311 -14.39 5.98 28.77
CA ASP A 311 -14.37 4.52 28.69
C ASP A 311 -13.79 4.05 27.34
N MET A 312 -14.13 4.74 26.25
CA MET A 312 -13.53 4.45 24.93
C MET A 312 -12.01 4.67 24.94
N ARG A 313 -11.51 5.69 25.65
CA ARG A 313 -10.05 5.90 25.79
C ARG A 313 -9.39 4.74 26.54
N ALA A 314 -10.05 4.16 27.55
CA ALA A 314 -9.52 3.01 28.28
C ALA A 314 -9.43 1.76 27.38
N ILE A 315 -10.39 1.52 26.50
CA ILE A 315 -10.38 0.37 25.56
C ILE A 315 -9.39 0.56 24.41
N ARG A 316 -9.12 1.79 23.99
CA ARG A 316 -8.16 2.06 22.88
C ARG A 316 -6.75 1.54 23.13
N LYS A 317 -6.33 1.28 24.37
CA LYS A 317 -5.05 0.58 24.64
C LYS A 317 -5.04 -0.84 24.05
N ASP A 318 -6.19 -1.52 24.06
CA ASP A 318 -6.33 -2.90 23.58
C ASP A 318 -6.58 -2.99 22.07
N MET A 319 -6.91 -1.84 21.42
CA MET A 319 -7.19 -1.72 19.98
C MET A 319 -6.32 -0.66 19.35
N GLN A 320 -5.39 -1.04 18.50
CA GLN A 320 -4.45 -0.12 17.87
C GLN A 320 -4.60 -0.09 16.36
N ILE A 321 -4.00 0.90 15.71
CA ILE A 321 -3.94 1.03 14.25
C ILE A 321 -2.53 1.38 13.80
N ILE A 322 -2.07 0.71 12.74
CA ILE A 322 -0.89 1.05 11.98
C ILE A 322 -1.38 1.69 10.69
N PHE A 323 -1.13 2.98 10.51
CA PHE A 323 -1.59 3.76 9.36
C PHE A 323 -0.75 3.51 8.11
N GLN A 324 -1.31 3.84 6.96
CA GLN A 324 -0.74 3.69 5.61
C GLN A 324 0.59 4.44 5.43
N ASP A 325 0.66 5.68 5.92
CA ASP A 325 1.85 6.53 5.80
C ASP A 325 2.60 6.61 7.13
N PRO A 326 3.77 5.96 7.25
CA PRO A 326 4.56 6.01 8.47
C PRO A 326 5.15 7.41 8.74
N TYR A 327 5.30 8.24 7.71
CA TYR A 327 5.83 9.60 7.86
C TYR A 327 4.84 10.51 8.58
N SER A 328 3.58 10.51 8.17
CA SER A 328 2.53 11.29 8.81
C SER A 328 2.11 10.75 10.18
N SER A 329 2.44 9.48 10.47
CA SER A 329 2.11 8.82 11.74
C SER A 329 3.03 9.20 12.90
N LEU A 330 4.19 9.79 12.63
CA LEU A 330 5.18 10.20 13.63
C LEU A 330 5.28 11.73 13.64
N ASN A 331 5.33 12.31 14.84
CA ASN A 331 5.60 13.74 14.98
C ASN A 331 7.08 14.03 14.65
N PRO A 332 7.39 14.80 13.59
CA PRO A 332 8.77 15.03 13.16
C PRO A 332 9.61 15.84 14.16
N ARG A 333 8.96 16.44 15.18
CA ARG A 333 9.62 17.23 16.23
C ARG A 333 9.96 16.42 17.47
N LEU A 334 9.48 15.19 17.58
CA LEU A 334 9.77 14.27 18.68
C LEU A 334 10.82 13.27 18.26
N THR A 335 11.65 12.84 19.21
CA THR A 335 12.53 11.69 18.97
C THR A 335 11.70 10.40 18.85
N VAL A 336 12.31 9.36 18.30
CA VAL A 336 11.68 8.02 18.24
C VAL A 336 11.35 7.55 19.65
N GLY A 337 12.27 7.70 20.61
CA GLY A 337 12.05 7.34 22.01
C GLY A 337 10.85 8.06 22.62
N ASP A 338 10.77 9.39 22.45
CA ASP A 338 9.65 10.18 22.97
C ASP A 338 8.32 9.73 22.34
N SER A 339 8.31 9.48 21.02
CA SER A 339 7.12 9.03 20.31
C SER A 339 6.60 7.65 20.77
N LEU A 340 7.50 6.77 21.27
CA LEU A 340 7.15 5.48 21.84
C LEU A 340 6.82 5.57 23.33
N MET A 341 7.42 6.52 24.06
CA MET A 341 7.11 6.77 25.48
C MET A 341 5.74 7.43 25.68
N GLU A 342 5.34 8.33 24.77
CA GLU A 342 4.08 9.08 24.85
C GLU A 342 2.84 8.20 25.15
N PRO A 343 2.53 7.12 24.39
CA PRO A 343 1.39 6.26 24.69
C PRO A 343 1.49 5.58 26.07
N LEU A 344 2.70 5.19 26.50
CA LEU A 344 2.92 4.60 27.81
C LEU A 344 2.63 5.60 28.95
N GLN A 345 3.00 6.86 28.77
CA GLN A 345 2.73 7.95 29.73
C GLN A 345 1.24 8.27 29.78
N VAL A 346 0.59 8.42 28.61
CA VAL A 346 -0.84 8.76 28.49
C VAL A 346 -1.73 7.71 29.13
N HIS A 347 -1.39 6.44 29.01
CA HIS A 347 -2.13 5.31 29.59
C HIS A 347 -1.57 4.85 30.94
N GLN A 348 -0.60 5.59 31.52
CA GLN A 348 -0.02 5.35 32.85
C GLN A 348 0.57 3.94 33.01
N PHE A 349 1.17 3.39 31.94
CA PHE A 349 1.93 2.16 32.02
C PHE A 349 3.25 2.42 32.76
N TYR A 350 3.63 1.53 33.65
CA TYR A 350 4.84 1.59 34.47
C TYR A 350 4.88 2.82 35.43
N ASP A 351 5.61 2.68 36.52
CA ASP A 351 5.60 3.68 37.62
C ASP A 351 6.38 4.96 37.29
N ASN A 352 7.39 4.86 36.42
CA ASN A 352 8.28 5.96 36.10
C ASN A 352 8.86 5.89 34.69
N ASP A 353 9.46 7.00 34.26
CA ASP A 353 10.01 7.11 32.91
C ASP A 353 11.25 6.23 32.66
N ALA A 354 11.99 5.84 33.71
CA ALA A 354 13.10 4.91 33.57
C ALA A 354 12.62 3.51 33.13
N GLN A 355 11.52 3.03 33.72
CA GLN A 355 10.90 1.74 33.33
C GLN A 355 10.29 1.84 31.92
N ARG A 356 9.61 2.96 31.60
CA ARG A 356 9.08 3.21 30.23
C ARG A 356 10.18 3.20 29.19
N LYS A 357 11.29 3.91 29.47
CA LYS A 357 12.47 3.93 28.59
C LYS A 357 13.04 2.52 28.38
N LYS A 358 13.19 1.74 29.44
CA LYS A 358 13.65 0.35 29.33
C LYS A 358 12.73 -0.45 28.38
N LYS A 359 11.40 -0.32 28.56
CA LYS A 359 10.44 -1.00 27.69
C LYS A 359 10.52 -0.54 26.24
N VAL A 360 10.72 0.76 26.00
CA VAL A 360 10.89 1.28 24.63
C VAL A 360 12.15 0.73 23.97
N LEU A 361 13.26 0.60 24.71
CA LEU A 361 14.50 0.01 24.17
C LEU A 361 14.28 -1.48 23.79
N GLU A 362 13.58 -2.26 24.65
CA GLU A 362 13.18 -3.63 24.33
C GLU A 362 12.29 -3.69 23.06
N LEU A 363 11.33 -2.75 22.89
CA LEU A 363 10.48 -2.69 21.71
C LEU A 363 11.27 -2.36 20.45
N LEU A 364 12.24 -1.47 20.52
CA LEU A 364 13.12 -1.17 19.38
C LEU A 364 13.88 -2.42 18.94
N GLU A 365 14.47 -3.18 19.87
CA GLU A 365 15.14 -4.45 19.56
C GLU A 365 14.18 -5.47 18.94
N ARG A 366 12.94 -5.57 19.45
CA ARG A 366 11.90 -6.47 18.90
C ARG A 366 11.54 -6.19 17.45
N VAL A 367 11.60 -4.93 17.04
CA VAL A 367 11.36 -4.55 15.64
C VAL A 367 12.65 -4.47 14.82
N ASN A 368 13.75 -5.06 15.30
CA ASN A 368 15.06 -5.08 14.67
C ASN A 368 15.63 -3.66 14.41
N LEU A 369 15.50 -2.78 15.40
CA LEU A 369 16.11 -1.46 15.42
C LEU A 369 17.09 -1.34 16.61
N PRO A 370 18.31 -0.85 16.40
CA PRO A 370 19.27 -0.64 17.46
C PRO A 370 18.76 0.33 18.55
N PRO A 371 19.11 0.12 19.85
CA PRO A 371 18.73 1.00 20.95
C PRO A 371 19.17 2.46 20.78
N GLU A 372 20.28 2.71 20.07
CA GLU A 372 20.80 4.05 19.77
C GLU A 372 19.82 4.90 18.96
N HIS A 373 18.88 4.25 18.28
CA HIS A 373 17.81 4.92 17.53
C HIS A 373 16.81 5.67 18.42
N PHE A 374 16.83 5.44 19.74
CA PHE A 374 15.95 6.12 20.71
C PHE A 374 16.02 7.64 20.60
N ASN A 375 17.21 8.22 20.43
CA ASN A 375 17.42 9.67 20.43
C ASN A 375 17.36 10.31 19.03
N ARG A 376 17.12 9.51 17.97
CA ARG A 376 17.02 10.01 16.61
C ARG A 376 15.62 10.52 16.26
N TYR A 377 15.55 11.38 15.24
CA TYR A 377 14.28 11.92 14.72
C TYR A 377 13.75 11.08 13.55
N PRO A 378 12.42 11.05 13.31
CA PRO A 378 11.82 10.27 12.23
C PRO A 378 12.40 10.51 10.83
N HIS A 379 12.83 11.73 10.52
CA HIS A 379 13.38 12.07 9.20
C HIS A 379 14.76 11.44 8.92
N GLU A 380 15.47 10.95 9.95
CA GLU A 380 16.77 10.27 9.81
C GLU A 380 16.65 8.78 9.42
N PHE A 381 15.43 8.27 9.23
CA PHE A 381 15.15 6.86 8.97
C PHE A 381 14.62 6.61 7.56
N SER A 382 14.93 5.44 7.01
CA SER A 382 14.30 4.94 5.78
C SER A 382 12.80 4.63 5.99
N GLY A 383 12.03 4.50 4.90
CA GLY A 383 10.61 4.17 4.96
C GLY A 383 10.33 2.89 5.78
N GLY A 384 11.10 1.83 5.53
CA GLY A 384 10.96 0.57 6.26
C GLY A 384 11.34 0.65 7.74
N GLN A 385 12.35 1.45 8.08
CA GLN A 385 12.69 1.70 9.48
C GLN A 385 11.60 2.50 10.19
N ARG A 386 11.04 3.53 9.55
CA ARG A 386 9.88 4.27 10.09
C ARG A 386 8.67 3.35 10.31
N GLN A 387 8.41 2.44 9.37
CA GLN A 387 7.32 1.46 9.52
C GLN A 387 7.53 0.58 10.76
N ARG A 388 8.75 0.11 11.03
CA ARG A 388 9.09 -0.64 12.24
C ARG A 388 8.91 0.18 13.51
N ILE A 389 9.21 1.48 13.49
CA ILE A 389 8.95 2.41 14.62
C ILE A 389 7.45 2.53 14.88
N VAL A 390 6.62 2.69 13.84
CA VAL A 390 5.16 2.77 13.98
C VAL A 390 4.57 1.45 14.51
N ILE A 391 5.11 0.30 14.08
CA ILE A 391 4.75 -1.02 14.63
C ILE A 391 5.12 -1.08 16.13
N ALA A 392 6.35 -0.68 16.51
CA ALA A 392 6.77 -0.65 17.91
C ALA A 392 5.87 0.26 18.76
N ARG A 393 5.44 1.42 18.21
CA ARG A 393 4.51 2.33 18.88
C ARG A 393 3.14 1.68 19.13
N ALA A 394 2.59 0.97 18.15
CA ALA A 394 1.34 0.25 18.31
C ALA A 394 1.45 -0.86 19.39
N LEU A 395 2.59 -1.55 19.45
CA LEU A 395 2.86 -2.61 20.43
C LEU A 395 3.13 -2.10 21.85
N ALA A 396 3.47 -0.82 22.03
CA ALA A 396 3.83 -0.27 23.32
C ALA A 396 2.76 -0.49 24.39
N LEU A 397 1.50 -0.46 24.01
CA LEU A 397 0.34 -0.66 24.89
C LEU A 397 -0.08 -2.14 25.05
N GLN A 398 0.64 -3.08 24.44
CA GLN A 398 0.33 -4.51 24.45
C GLN A 398 -1.13 -4.82 24.03
N PRO A 399 -1.55 -4.37 22.83
CA PRO A 399 -2.91 -4.50 22.38
C PRO A 399 -3.29 -5.97 22.12
N LYS A 400 -4.60 -6.26 22.18
CA LYS A 400 -5.16 -7.55 21.73
C LYS A 400 -5.46 -7.54 20.23
N PHE A 401 -5.70 -6.35 19.66
CA PHE A 401 -6.20 -6.18 18.31
C PHE A 401 -5.51 -5.00 17.61
N ILE A 402 -5.09 -5.22 16.36
CA ILE A 402 -4.44 -4.18 15.54
C ILE A 402 -5.06 -4.16 14.14
N ILE A 403 -5.41 -2.98 13.67
CA ILE A 403 -5.74 -2.75 12.26
C ILE A 403 -4.49 -2.30 11.53
N CYS A 404 -4.04 -3.04 10.52
CA CYS A 404 -2.95 -2.68 9.62
C CYS A 404 -3.57 -2.05 8.36
N ASP A 405 -3.65 -0.70 8.29
CA ASP A 405 -4.26 0.03 7.18
C ASP A 405 -3.21 0.34 6.12
N GLU A 406 -3.12 -0.52 5.07
CA GLU A 406 -2.14 -0.44 3.98
C GLU A 406 -0.68 -0.27 4.45
N SER A 407 -0.34 -0.90 5.57
CA SER A 407 0.89 -0.69 6.32
C SER A 407 2.19 -1.12 5.60
N VAL A 408 2.09 -1.78 4.44
CA VAL A 408 3.25 -2.24 3.66
C VAL A 408 3.23 -1.75 2.21
N SER A 409 2.19 -1.03 1.78
CA SER A 409 1.97 -0.66 0.37
C SER A 409 2.98 0.35 -0.20
N ALA A 410 3.58 1.17 0.66
CA ALA A 410 4.57 2.18 0.28
C ALA A 410 6.03 1.68 0.40
N LEU A 411 6.22 0.38 0.67
CA LEU A 411 7.53 -0.21 0.88
C LEU A 411 7.99 -0.98 -0.37
N ASP A 412 9.28 -0.97 -0.65
CA ASP A 412 9.85 -1.86 -1.66
C ASP A 412 9.67 -3.34 -1.28
N VAL A 413 9.67 -4.24 -2.27
CA VAL A 413 9.34 -5.66 -2.11
C VAL A 413 10.17 -6.35 -1.02
N SER A 414 11.45 -5.98 -0.90
CA SER A 414 12.36 -6.59 0.07
C SER A 414 12.06 -6.17 1.51
N VAL A 415 11.77 -4.90 1.71
CA VAL A 415 11.37 -4.35 3.02
C VAL A 415 9.96 -4.81 3.38
N GLN A 416 9.06 -4.89 2.40
CA GLN A 416 7.72 -5.44 2.58
C GLN A 416 7.76 -6.87 3.13
N ALA A 417 8.59 -7.76 2.55
CA ALA A 417 8.76 -9.13 3.05
C ALA A 417 9.24 -9.17 4.51
N GLN A 418 10.23 -8.32 4.85
CA GLN A 418 10.73 -8.22 6.22
C GLN A 418 9.67 -7.75 7.21
N VAL A 419 8.83 -6.77 6.83
CA VAL A 419 7.76 -6.25 7.70
C VAL A 419 6.64 -7.27 7.85
N LEU A 420 6.27 -8.00 6.78
CA LEU A 420 5.28 -9.08 6.85
C LEU A 420 5.75 -10.22 7.77
N ASN A 421 7.02 -10.62 7.66
CA ASN A 421 7.62 -11.61 8.57
C ASN A 421 7.58 -11.12 10.02
N LEU A 422 8.00 -9.86 10.27
CA LEU A 422 7.96 -9.26 11.59
C LEU A 422 6.54 -9.26 12.18
N LEU A 423 5.52 -8.84 11.42
CA LEU A 423 4.13 -8.84 11.89
C LEU A 423 3.64 -10.24 12.25
N ARG A 424 4.04 -11.27 11.49
CA ARG A 424 3.71 -12.66 11.80
C ARG A 424 4.42 -13.17 13.05
N GLU A 425 5.69 -12.87 13.23
CA GLU A 425 6.47 -13.19 14.43
C GLU A 425 5.83 -12.55 15.68
N LEU A 426 5.50 -11.25 15.60
CA LEU A 426 4.84 -10.53 16.67
C LEU A 426 3.42 -11.07 16.96
N GLN A 427 2.69 -11.49 15.94
CA GLN A 427 1.38 -12.14 16.13
C GLN A 427 1.49 -13.41 16.95
N GLN A 428 2.46 -14.25 16.62
CA GLN A 428 2.68 -15.53 17.33
C GLN A 428 3.18 -15.30 18.77
N GLU A 429 4.09 -14.34 18.98
CA GLU A 429 4.67 -14.05 20.28
C GLU A 429 3.65 -13.44 21.25
N PHE A 430 2.84 -12.49 20.77
CA PHE A 430 1.91 -11.73 21.60
C PHE A 430 0.43 -12.14 21.43
N ASN A 431 0.16 -13.19 20.66
CA ASN A 431 -1.20 -13.64 20.30
C ASN A 431 -2.08 -12.50 19.78
N LEU A 432 -1.52 -11.69 18.87
CA LEU A 432 -2.21 -10.53 18.30
C LEU A 432 -3.27 -10.95 17.29
N THR A 433 -4.36 -10.21 17.27
CA THR A 433 -5.42 -10.33 16.27
C THR A 433 -5.31 -9.19 15.28
N TYR A 434 -5.35 -9.47 13.97
CA TYR A 434 -5.20 -8.46 12.94
C TYR A 434 -6.44 -8.34 12.04
N ILE A 435 -6.81 -7.11 11.68
CA ILE A 435 -7.44 -6.83 10.38
C ILE A 435 -6.35 -6.23 9.50
N PHE A 436 -6.00 -6.94 8.42
CA PHE A 436 -4.96 -6.51 7.49
C PHE A 436 -5.59 -5.98 6.21
N ILE A 437 -5.48 -4.67 5.99
CA ILE A 437 -6.02 -3.98 4.82
C ILE A 437 -4.91 -3.80 3.79
N SER A 438 -5.14 -4.26 2.57
CA SER A 438 -4.23 -4.02 1.43
C SER A 438 -5.01 -3.99 0.12
N HIS A 439 -4.43 -3.37 -0.88
CA HIS A 439 -4.89 -3.50 -2.27
C HIS A 439 -4.15 -4.64 -3.02
N ASP A 440 -3.08 -5.19 -2.43
CA ASP A 440 -2.33 -6.32 -2.98
C ASP A 440 -2.91 -7.67 -2.47
N LEU A 441 -3.55 -8.41 -3.40
CA LEU A 441 -4.13 -9.71 -3.09
C LEU A 441 -3.09 -10.77 -2.73
N ALA A 442 -1.88 -10.72 -3.30
CA ALA A 442 -0.84 -11.70 -2.99
C ALA A 442 -0.36 -11.54 -1.54
N VAL A 443 -0.24 -10.29 -1.09
CA VAL A 443 0.06 -9.98 0.31
C VAL A 443 -1.06 -10.48 1.23
N ILE A 444 -2.33 -10.16 0.93
CA ILE A 444 -3.48 -10.61 1.72
C ILE A 444 -3.54 -12.13 1.76
N LYS A 445 -3.41 -12.80 0.62
CA LYS A 445 -3.40 -14.26 0.56
C LYS A 445 -2.28 -14.88 1.41
N HIS A 446 -1.11 -14.26 1.43
CA HIS A 446 0.02 -14.76 2.20
C HIS A 446 -0.17 -14.64 3.72
N ILE A 447 -0.71 -13.49 4.21
CA ILE A 447 -0.72 -13.22 5.65
C ILE A 447 -2.03 -13.65 6.34
N SER A 448 -3.12 -13.81 5.61
CA SER A 448 -4.47 -13.92 6.17
C SER A 448 -4.93 -15.36 6.39
N ASP A 449 -5.67 -15.60 7.48
CA ASP A 449 -6.40 -16.84 7.75
C ASP A 449 -7.74 -16.89 7.00
N ARG A 450 -8.43 -15.72 6.88
CA ARG A 450 -9.60 -15.49 6.03
C ARG A 450 -9.44 -14.17 5.26
N MET A 451 -10.16 -14.07 4.14
CA MET A 451 -10.17 -12.89 3.27
C MET A 451 -11.58 -12.34 3.09
N MET A 452 -11.71 -11.02 3.13
CA MET A 452 -12.92 -10.28 2.76
C MET A 452 -12.62 -9.41 1.54
N VAL A 453 -13.54 -9.42 0.57
CA VAL A 453 -13.49 -8.53 -0.61
C VAL A 453 -14.54 -7.45 -0.44
N MET A 454 -14.10 -6.19 -0.45
CA MET A 454 -14.98 -5.03 -0.30
C MET A 454 -15.14 -4.26 -1.61
N ASN A 455 -16.37 -3.90 -1.93
CA ASN A 455 -16.70 -3.08 -3.09
C ASN A 455 -17.80 -2.08 -2.74
N LYS A 456 -17.60 -0.80 -3.05
CA LYS A 456 -18.60 0.28 -2.86
C LYS A 456 -19.25 0.30 -1.47
N GLY A 457 -18.47 0.05 -0.43
CA GLY A 457 -18.93 0.07 0.95
C GLY A 457 -19.49 -1.25 1.48
N GLU A 458 -19.59 -2.30 0.69
CA GLU A 458 -20.17 -3.59 1.04
C GLU A 458 -19.13 -4.71 0.99
N ILE A 459 -19.25 -5.71 1.87
CA ILE A 459 -18.50 -6.97 1.76
C ILE A 459 -19.24 -7.87 0.77
N ILE A 460 -18.63 -8.11 -0.38
CA ILE A 460 -19.24 -8.89 -1.46
C ILE A 460 -18.87 -10.37 -1.45
N GLU A 461 -17.72 -10.70 -0.86
CA GLU A 461 -17.23 -12.07 -0.75
C GLU A 461 -16.36 -12.19 0.50
N MET A 462 -16.50 -13.32 1.23
CA MET A 462 -15.68 -13.63 2.40
C MET A 462 -15.49 -15.14 2.49
N GLY A 463 -14.27 -15.58 2.81
CA GLY A 463 -13.96 -17.00 2.94
C GLY A 463 -12.47 -17.29 3.05
N ASP A 464 -12.12 -18.53 2.74
CA ASP A 464 -10.74 -19.00 2.65
C ASP A 464 -9.99 -18.23 1.55
N PRO A 465 -8.75 -17.76 1.79
CA PRO A 465 -7.99 -17.01 0.79
C PRO A 465 -7.73 -17.79 -0.50
N ASP A 466 -7.52 -19.11 -0.45
CA ASP A 466 -7.35 -19.95 -1.62
C ASP A 466 -8.63 -20.07 -2.43
N GLU A 467 -9.79 -20.29 -1.76
CA GLU A 467 -11.07 -20.37 -2.44
C GLU A 467 -11.40 -19.08 -3.17
N ILE A 468 -11.20 -17.92 -2.50
CA ILE A 468 -11.47 -16.60 -3.11
C ILE A 468 -10.50 -16.34 -4.26
N TYR A 469 -9.24 -16.72 -4.14
CA TYR A 469 -8.24 -16.46 -5.18
C TYR A 469 -8.40 -17.36 -6.41
N TYR A 470 -8.59 -18.67 -6.21
CA TYR A 470 -8.65 -19.63 -7.33
C TYR A 470 -10.06 -19.90 -7.85
N HIS A 471 -11.07 -19.71 -7.01
CA HIS A 471 -12.48 -20.00 -7.32
C HIS A 471 -13.42 -18.84 -6.93
N PRO A 472 -13.11 -17.58 -7.38
CA PRO A 472 -13.92 -16.43 -7.05
C PRO A 472 -15.35 -16.56 -7.56
N LYS A 473 -16.33 -16.28 -6.71
CA LYS A 473 -17.76 -16.39 -7.05
C LYS A 473 -18.28 -15.09 -7.68
N GLN A 474 -17.84 -13.94 -7.15
CA GLN A 474 -18.33 -12.63 -7.56
C GLN A 474 -17.59 -12.08 -8.79
N ALA A 475 -18.33 -11.44 -9.70
CA ALA A 475 -17.75 -10.84 -10.92
C ALA A 475 -16.68 -9.78 -10.63
N TYR A 476 -16.89 -9.01 -9.57
CA TYR A 476 -15.90 -8.01 -9.14
C TYR A 476 -14.60 -8.67 -8.64
N THR A 477 -14.68 -9.72 -7.83
CA THR A 477 -13.51 -10.49 -7.36
C THR A 477 -12.72 -11.06 -8.53
N LYS A 478 -13.42 -11.64 -9.53
CA LYS A 478 -12.79 -12.13 -10.78
C LYS A 478 -12.03 -11.03 -11.51
N LYS A 479 -12.64 -9.85 -11.65
CA LYS A 479 -12.01 -8.70 -12.28
C LYS A 479 -10.77 -8.23 -11.49
N LEU A 480 -10.88 -8.16 -10.16
CA LEU A 480 -9.78 -7.75 -9.28
C LEU A 480 -8.58 -8.68 -9.41
N ILE A 481 -8.80 -10.01 -9.40
CA ILE A 481 -7.74 -11.02 -9.57
C ILE A 481 -7.13 -10.94 -10.98
N ALA A 482 -7.92 -10.77 -12.03
CA ALA A 482 -7.45 -10.64 -13.41
C ALA A 482 -6.63 -9.36 -13.66
N SER A 483 -6.67 -8.40 -12.74
CA SER A 483 -5.89 -7.16 -12.85
C SER A 483 -4.51 -7.26 -12.19
N ILE A 484 -4.20 -8.37 -11.49
CA ILE A 484 -2.90 -8.56 -10.82
C ILE A 484 -1.84 -8.86 -11.88
N PRO A 485 -0.71 -8.12 -11.93
CA PRO A 485 0.41 -8.43 -12.81
C PRO A 485 0.97 -9.82 -12.48
N GLN A 486 1.03 -10.70 -13.48
CA GLN A 486 1.60 -12.05 -13.33
C GLN A 486 3.11 -11.96 -13.42
N ALA A 487 3.82 -12.25 -12.33
CA ALA A 487 5.28 -12.33 -12.28
C ALA A 487 5.76 -13.76 -12.30
#